data_1518abc2a6d833436eb7d8ab9ebe2d83
#
_entry.id   1518abc2a6d833436eb7d8ab9ebe2d83
#
_cell.length_a   1.000
_cell.length_b   1.000
_cell.length_c   1.000
_cell.angle_alpha   90.00
_cell.angle_beta   90.00
_cell.angle_gamma   90.00
#
_symmetry.space_group_name_H-M   'P 1'
#
loop_
_entity.id
_entity.type
_entity.pdbx_description
1 polymer ?
#
loop_
_entity_poly.entity_id
_entity_poly.type
_entity_poly.pdbx_seq_one_letter_code
_entity_poly.pdbx_strand_id
1 'polypeptide(L)'
;MLSYFWKYNINSELRSMIIQINRTVPTFKVDTHTIDAETKEYKDPLMRWPLRGCAFTSEIGESLRPLVGNAATLSWAPVLLYIGADVYDKYKNDQTEYSPSSHRCLKQAIFQGLASMFLPLLAIKLGQNIFSLTGLFTKDKLTIKSKEHIENLAKQYVTNGKLHSYINDDEGCAKNFREIVSSNLDYKIQKAKTTNPIKKIYLQTKETIFEKFKVNQVSDINNYANKIITDLIDKKNNFAKPDEKFKSEPLYKKYARALKSGQTENIATNSVLNKYLAKGSLKDKAIKSLGGFAVVIPAIPIIDKFVEHVLIDKYIAPRLEK
;
A
#
# COMPACT_ATOMS: atom_id res chain seq x y z
N MET A 1 -6.56 -4.70 -29.76
CA MET A 1 -6.16 -3.28 -29.95
C MET A 1 -6.07 -2.51 -28.63
N LEU A 2 -6.94 -2.70 -27.65
CA LEU A 2 -6.91 -2.01 -26.34
C LEU A 2 -5.73 -2.39 -25.42
N SER A 3 -5.14 -3.59 -25.57
CA SER A 3 -3.99 -4.02 -24.73
C SER A 3 -2.68 -3.33 -25.10
N TYR A 4 -2.52 -2.91 -26.37
CA TYR A 4 -1.33 -2.17 -26.84
C TYR A 4 -1.38 -0.69 -26.44
N PHE A 5 -2.56 -0.09 -26.41
CA PHE A 5 -2.75 1.31 -26.02
C PHE A 5 -2.43 1.55 -24.53
N TRP A 6 -2.76 0.57 -23.67
CA TRP A 6 -2.48 0.63 -22.23
C TRP A 6 -0.99 0.50 -21.92
N LYS A 7 -0.29 -0.35 -22.67
CA LYS A 7 1.15 -0.58 -22.46
C LYS A 7 2.03 0.61 -22.88
N TYR A 8 1.57 1.36 -23.88
CA TYR A 8 2.31 2.54 -24.39
C TYR A 8 2.06 3.80 -23.55
N ASN A 9 0.84 4.02 -23.07
CA ASN A 9 0.49 5.21 -22.30
C ASN A 9 1.08 5.17 -20.88
N ILE A 10 1.07 4.01 -20.21
CA ILE A 10 1.69 3.86 -18.88
C ILE A 10 3.21 4.10 -18.95
N ASN A 11 3.88 3.66 -20.02
CA ASN A 11 5.31 3.90 -20.17
C ASN A 11 5.65 5.38 -20.47
N SER A 12 4.79 6.10 -21.16
CA SER A 12 5.01 7.54 -21.44
C SER A 12 4.73 8.40 -20.20
N GLU A 13 3.69 8.08 -19.42
CA GLU A 13 3.39 8.78 -18.17
C GLU A 13 4.40 8.48 -17.07
N LEU A 14 4.84 7.23 -16.93
CA LEU A 14 5.93 6.87 -16.02
C LEU A 14 7.24 7.55 -16.40
N ARG A 15 7.58 7.64 -17.69
CA ARG A 15 8.75 8.37 -18.13
C ARG A 15 8.64 9.88 -17.88
N SER A 16 7.46 10.48 -18.08
CA SER A 16 7.25 11.90 -17.78
C SER A 16 7.28 12.17 -16.28
N MET A 17 6.74 11.30 -15.44
CA MET A 17 6.88 11.35 -13.97
C MET A 17 8.34 11.23 -13.52
N ILE A 18 9.09 10.28 -14.07
CA ILE A 18 10.52 10.11 -13.75
C ILE A 18 11.32 11.35 -14.19
N ILE A 19 10.98 11.96 -15.32
CA ILE A 19 11.63 13.20 -15.80
C ILE A 19 11.24 14.40 -14.92
N GLN A 20 10.01 14.47 -14.43
CA GLN A 20 9.60 15.52 -13.47
C GLN A 20 10.26 15.35 -12.10
N ILE A 21 10.41 14.12 -11.61
CA ILE A 21 11.14 13.84 -10.37
C ILE A 21 12.58 14.34 -10.47
N ASN A 22 13.23 14.17 -11.63
CA ASN A 22 14.58 14.71 -11.87
C ASN A 22 14.65 16.25 -11.94
N ARG A 23 13.53 16.94 -12.22
CA ARG A 23 13.48 18.41 -12.27
C ARG A 23 13.08 19.07 -10.96
N THR A 24 12.38 18.37 -10.08
CA THR A 24 11.87 18.90 -8.81
C THR A 24 12.75 18.59 -7.61
N VAL A 25 13.83 17.83 -7.79
CA VAL A 25 14.83 17.70 -6.73
C VAL A 25 15.63 18.99 -6.69
N PRO A 26 15.50 19.81 -5.62
CA PRO A 26 16.26 21.05 -5.53
C PRO A 26 17.74 20.71 -5.59
N THR A 27 18.42 21.21 -6.61
CA THR A 27 19.87 21.36 -6.58
C THR A 27 20.15 22.36 -5.48
N PHE A 28 20.67 21.91 -4.37
CA PHE A 28 21.20 22.77 -3.31
C PHE A 28 22.29 23.64 -3.94
N LYS A 29 21.96 24.90 -4.21
CA LYS A 29 22.96 25.94 -4.41
C LYS A 29 23.35 26.40 -3.03
N VAL A 30 24.52 25.99 -2.57
CA VAL A 30 25.20 26.62 -1.45
C VAL A 30 25.73 27.97 -1.95
N ASP A 31 25.26 29.06 -1.37
CA ASP A 31 25.86 30.37 -1.58
C ASP A 31 27.26 30.33 -0.95
N THR A 32 28.25 30.14 -1.81
CA THR A 32 29.67 30.25 -1.44
C THR A 32 30.04 31.70 -1.32
N HIS A 33 30.01 32.28 -0.11
CA HIS A 33 30.84 33.43 0.21
C HIS A 33 32.15 32.97 0.82
N THR A 34 33.18 33.15 0.00
CA THR A 34 34.60 33.41 0.26
C THR A 34 35.27 32.71 1.45
N ILE A 35 36.08 31.70 1.14
CA ILE A 35 37.40 31.51 1.77
C ILE A 35 38.32 30.96 0.68
N ASP A 36 39.29 31.75 0.26
CA ASP A 36 40.42 31.38 -0.61
C ASP A 36 41.34 30.41 0.15
N ALA A 37 41.15 29.15 -0.05
CA ALA A 37 42.14 28.08 0.07
C ALA A 37 41.75 27.02 -0.95
N GLU A 38 42.68 26.54 -1.74
CA GLU A 38 42.55 25.45 -2.68
C GLU A 38 42.15 24.15 -1.94
N THR A 39 40.95 24.12 -1.33
CA THR A 39 40.33 22.91 -0.85
C THR A 39 39.61 22.28 -2.02
N LYS A 40 40.10 21.14 -2.51
CA LYS A 40 39.38 20.29 -3.45
C LYS A 40 37.99 20.09 -2.91
N GLU A 41 37.01 20.73 -3.54
CA GLU A 41 35.60 20.64 -3.19
C GLU A 41 35.20 19.15 -3.11
N TYR A 42 34.85 18.70 -1.91
CA TYR A 42 34.44 17.30 -1.72
C TYR A 42 33.16 17.05 -2.50
N LYS A 43 33.21 16.13 -3.44
CA LYS A 43 32.04 15.68 -4.23
C LYS A 43 31.54 14.36 -3.68
N ASP A 44 30.47 14.41 -2.90
CA ASP A 44 29.84 13.24 -2.34
C ASP A 44 29.46 12.23 -3.45
N PRO A 45 30.05 11.02 -3.45
CA PRO A 45 29.79 10.01 -4.47
C PRO A 45 28.34 9.49 -4.43
N LEU A 46 27.67 9.54 -3.27
CA LEU A 46 26.32 9.07 -3.08
C LEU A 46 25.28 9.99 -3.73
N MET A 47 25.63 11.27 -3.93
CA MET A 47 24.78 12.23 -4.64
C MET A 47 24.76 12.03 -6.15
N ARG A 48 25.61 11.16 -6.69
CA ARG A 48 25.66 10.87 -8.14
C ARG A 48 24.63 9.79 -8.52
N TRP A 49 24.02 9.98 -9.67
CA TRP A 49 23.20 8.93 -10.29
C TRP A 49 24.10 7.77 -10.76
N PRO A 50 23.75 6.46 -10.57
CA PRO A 50 22.46 5.94 -10.08
C PRO A 50 22.36 5.76 -8.56
N LEU A 51 23.42 5.98 -7.76
CA LEU A 51 23.42 5.73 -6.31
C LEU A 51 22.34 6.54 -5.59
N ARG A 52 22.17 7.80 -5.97
CA ARG A 52 21.09 8.64 -5.43
C ARG A 52 19.70 8.00 -5.64
N GLY A 53 19.49 7.26 -6.71
CA GLY A 53 18.24 6.55 -6.97
C GLY A 53 17.92 5.47 -5.93
N CYS A 54 18.95 4.91 -5.27
CA CYS A 54 18.78 3.92 -4.22
C CYS A 54 18.07 4.49 -2.99
N ALA A 55 18.23 5.80 -2.73
CA ALA A 55 17.57 6.47 -1.61
C ALA A 55 16.04 6.41 -1.67
N PHE A 56 15.45 6.31 -2.87
CA PHE A 56 14.00 6.33 -3.09
C PHE A 56 13.38 4.96 -3.35
N THR A 57 14.15 3.89 -3.26
CA THR A 57 13.64 2.55 -3.59
C THR A 57 12.57 2.07 -2.63
N SER A 58 12.65 2.44 -1.34
CA SER A 58 11.63 2.08 -0.34
C SER A 58 10.29 2.76 -0.61
N GLU A 59 10.29 4.04 -0.99
CA GLU A 59 9.09 4.80 -1.31
C GLU A 59 8.38 4.23 -2.54
N ILE A 60 9.16 3.87 -3.56
CA ILE A 60 8.63 3.21 -4.76
C ILE A 60 8.03 1.85 -4.38
N GLY A 61 8.77 1.04 -3.63
CA GLY A 61 8.31 -0.28 -3.21
C GLY A 61 7.05 -0.22 -2.34
N GLU A 62 7.03 0.65 -1.34
CA GLU A 62 5.88 0.80 -0.44
C GLU A 62 4.65 1.39 -1.15
N SER A 63 4.84 2.33 -2.07
CA SER A 63 3.74 2.84 -2.90
C SER A 63 3.17 1.74 -3.79
N LEU A 64 4.01 0.85 -4.32
CA LEU A 64 3.60 -0.29 -5.15
C LEU A 64 3.17 -1.51 -4.33
N ARG A 65 3.31 -1.52 -3.00
CA ARG A 65 2.95 -2.67 -2.14
C ARG A 65 1.55 -3.23 -2.38
N PRO A 66 0.49 -2.42 -2.62
CA PRO A 66 -0.84 -2.96 -2.96
C PRO A 66 -0.83 -3.87 -4.21
N LEU A 67 0.05 -3.60 -5.18
CA LEU A 67 0.18 -4.35 -6.43
C LEU A 67 1.09 -5.57 -6.30
N VAL A 68 2.28 -5.38 -5.71
CA VAL A 68 3.35 -6.40 -5.69
C VAL A 68 3.38 -7.21 -4.39
N GLY A 69 2.61 -6.81 -3.37
CA GLY A 69 2.53 -7.51 -2.08
C GLY A 69 3.87 -7.52 -1.34
N ASN A 70 4.25 -8.68 -0.82
CA ASN A 70 5.47 -8.85 -0.02
C ASN A 70 6.77 -8.60 -0.81
N ALA A 71 6.75 -8.67 -2.15
CA ALA A 71 7.91 -8.35 -2.96
C ALA A 71 8.37 -6.88 -2.79
N ALA A 72 7.47 -5.98 -2.37
CA ALA A 72 7.81 -4.61 -1.99
C ALA A 72 8.91 -4.54 -0.90
N THR A 73 9.03 -5.56 -0.05
CA THR A 73 10.05 -5.59 1.01
C THR A 73 11.47 -5.65 0.45
N LEU A 74 11.66 -6.18 -0.76
CA LEU A 74 12.97 -6.19 -1.42
C LEU A 74 13.50 -4.80 -1.75
N SER A 75 12.62 -3.81 -1.91
CA SER A 75 13.00 -2.42 -2.17
C SER A 75 13.71 -1.74 -0.98
N TRP A 76 13.63 -2.32 0.21
CA TRP A 76 14.30 -1.81 1.41
C TRP A 76 15.82 -2.09 1.42
N ALA A 77 16.28 -3.14 0.72
CA ALA A 77 17.69 -3.49 0.72
C ALA A 77 18.58 -2.38 0.11
N PRO A 78 18.28 -1.82 -1.08
CA PRO A 78 19.09 -0.72 -1.62
C PRO A 78 19.08 0.53 -0.76
N VAL A 79 17.93 0.92 -0.20
CA VAL A 79 17.86 2.14 0.65
C VAL A 79 18.61 1.95 1.96
N LEU A 80 18.55 0.79 2.61
CA LEU A 80 19.32 0.54 3.83
C LEU A 80 20.83 0.56 3.58
N LEU A 81 21.28 0.01 2.45
CA LEU A 81 22.69 0.11 2.03
C LEU A 81 23.09 1.56 1.76
N TYR A 82 22.24 2.32 1.06
CA TYR A 82 22.48 3.75 0.81
C TYR A 82 22.61 4.54 2.10
N ILE A 83 21.64 4.38 3.03
CA ILE A 83 21.65 5.07 4.34
C ILE A 83 22.91 4.71 5.14
N GLY A 84 23.25 3.42 5.17
CA GLY A 84 24.46 2.96 5.86
C GLY A 84 25.73 3.56 5.28
N ALA A 85 25.84 3.65 3.95
CA ALA A 85 26.95 4.25 3.25
C ALA A 85 27.03 5.78 3.52
N ASP A 86 25.89 6.47 3.52
CA ASP A 86 25.80 7.90 3.76
C ASP A 86 26.20 8.27 5.21
N VAL A 87 25.70 7.53 6.18
CA VAL A 87 26.07 7.72 7.60
C VAL A 87 27.57 7.41 7.80
N TYR A 88 28.09 6.37 7.15
CA TYR A 88 29.51 6.04 7.20
C TYR A 88 30.39 7.11 6.55
N ASP A 89 29.98 7.67 5.42
CA ASP A 89 30.67 8.77 4.76
C ASP A 89 30.79 9.97 5.69
N LYS A 90 29.69 10.38 6.34
CA LYS A 90 29.68 11.48 7.32
C LYS A 90 30.53 11.17 8.57
N TYR A 91 30.76 9.91 8.88
CA TYR A 91 31.68 9.52 9.96
C TYR A 91 33.14 9.67 9.56
N LYS A 92 33.49 9.26 8.33
CA LYS A 92 34.89 9.17 7.85
C LYS A 92 35.40 10.46 7.26
N ASN A 93 34.53 11.30 6.68
CA ASN A 93 34.94 12.44 5.87
C ASN A 93 34.71 13.76 6.56
N ASP A 94 35.81 14.51 6.83
CA ASP A 94 35.77 15.79 7.51
C ASP A 94 35.32 16.96 6.62
N GLN A 95 35.30 16.76 5.30
CA GLN A 95 34.96 17.77 4.29
C GLN A 95 33.49 17.77 3.89
N THR A 96 32.61 17.18 4.70
CA THR A 96 31.18 17.20 4.44
C THR A 96 30.55 18.50 4.94
N GLU A 97 29.38 18.88 4.40
CA GLU A 97 28.61 20.10 4.76
C GLU A 97 28.36 20.28 6.26
N TYR A 98 28.24 19.15 6.97
CA TYR A 98 28.15 19.22 8.43
C TYR A 98 29.53 19.54 8.99
N SER A 99 29.70 20.75 9.54
CA SER A 99 30.93 21.18 10.17
C SER A 99 31.58 20.10 11.07
N PRO A 100 32.88 20.09 11.33
CA PRO A 100 33.62 19.01 11.98
C PRO A 100 33.17 18.75 13.42
N SER A 101 31.95 18.25 13.59
CA SER A 101 31.37 17.82 14.85
C SER A 101 31.48 16.31 14.97
N SER A 102 31.91 15.81 16.14
CA SER A 102 31.94 14.38 16.47
C SER A 102 30.59 13.69 16.31
N HIS A 103 29.50 14.46 16.21
CA HIS A 103 28.12 14.00 16.11
C HIS A 103 27.55 14.02 14.70
N ARG A 104 28.36 14.32 13.65
CA ARG A 104 27.90 14.34 12.25
C ARG A 104 27.14 13.09 11.84
N CYS A 105 27.76 11.94 12.11
CA CYS A 105 27.14 10.65 11.75
C CYS A 105 25.82 10.41 12.48
N LEU A 106 25.70 10.86 13.73
CA LEU A 106 24.47 10.74 14.50
C LEU A 106 23.36 11.66 13.93
N LYS A 107 23.70 12.91 13.61
CA LYS A 107 22.77 13.83 12.94
C LYS A 107 22.28 13.24 11.61
N GLN A 108 23.19 12.69 10.80
CA GLN A 108 22.83 12.05 9.53
C GLN A 108 21.99 10.79 9.72
N ALA A 109 22.31 9.95 10.70
CA ALA A 109 21.51 8.76 11.01
C ALA A 109 20.07 9.13 11.41
N ILE A 110 19.90 10.18 12.23
CA ILE A 110 18.59 10.69 12.63
C ILE A 110 17.85 11.26 11.40
N PHE A 111 18.54 12.07 10.57
CA PHE A 111 17.96 12.60 9.34
C PHE A 111 17.46 11.47 8.45
N GLN A 112 18.32 10.52 8.11
CA GLN A 112 17.96 9.41 7.25
C GLN A 112 16.83 8.54 7.84
N GLY A 113 16.86 8.27 9.15
CA GLY A 113 15.81 7.51 9.82
C GLY A 113 14.43 8.18 9.75
N LEU A 114 14.40 9.50 9.91
CA LEU A 114 13.15 10.26 9.91
C LEU A 114 12.72 10.67 8.49
N ALA A 115 13.61 11.30 7.72
CA ALA A 115 13.29 11.89 6.43
C ALA A 115 13.21 10.85 5.31
N SER A 116 14.10 9.85 5.32
CA SER A 116 14.15 8.84 4.23
C SER A 116 13.42 7.54 4.55
N MET A 117 13.02 7.29 5.81
CA MET A 117 12.33 6.06 6.19
C MET A 117 10.96 6.31 6.80
N PHE A 118 10.91 6.92 7.99
CA PHE A 118 9.69 6.94 8.80
C PHE A 118 8.60 7.85 8.24
N LEU A 119 8.92 9.11 7.96
CA LEU A 119 7.92 10.09 7.51
C LEU A 119 7.40 9.82 6.09
N PRO A 120 8.24 9.45 5.08
CA PRO A 120 7.74 9.03 3.78
C PRO A 120 6.82 7.82 3.86
N LEU A 121 7.16 6.82 4.71
CA LEU A 121 6.28 5.66 4.92
C LEU A 121 4.91 6.07 5.45
N LEU A 122 4.85 7.00 6.42
CA LEU A 122 3.57 7.54 6.92
C LEU A 122 2.80 8.28 5.82
N ALA A 123 3.48 9.10 5.03
CA ALA A 123 2.87 9.82 3.90
C ALA A 123 2.28 8.86 2.86
N ILE A 124 3.00 7.79 2.51
CA ILE A 124 2.51 6.74 1.60
C ILE A 124 1.27 6.07 2.18
N LYS A 125 1.30 5.65 3.45
CA LYS A 125 0.16 5.00 4.10
C LYS A 125 -1.05 5.93 4.19
N LEU A 126 -0.82 7.20 4.46
CA LEU A 126 -1.88 8.22 4.45
C LEU A 126 -2.51 8.33 3.06
N GLY A 127 -1.69 8.46 2.01
CA GLY A 127 -2.15 8.52 0.62
C GLY A 127 -2.94 7.28 0.21
N GLN A 128 -2.42 6.09 0.49
CA GLN A 128 -3.11 4.83 0.23
C GLN A 128 -4.45 4.75 0.97
N ASN A 129 -4.51 5.23 2.22
CA ASN A 129 -5.75 5.24 3.01
C ASN A 129 -6.78 6.24 2.45
N ILE A 130 -6.36 7.47 2.11
CA ILE A 130 -7.24 8.48 1.52
C ILE A 130 -7.85 7.95 0.22
N PHE A 131 -7.02 7.41 -0.70
CA PHE A 131 -7.49 6.86 -1.96
C PHE A 131 -8.33 5.59 -1.79
N SER A 132 -8.12 4.82 -0.74
CA SER A 132 -8.97 3.66 -0.42
C SER A 132 -10.36 4.05 0.10
N LEU A 133 -10.53 5.26 0.61
CA LEU A 133 -11.83 5.77 1.07
C LEU A 133 -12.66 6.40 -0.05
N THR A 134 -12.03 6.78 -1.16
CA THR A 134 -12.73 7.41 -2.27
C THR A 134 -13.52 6.37 -3.06
N GLY A 135 -14.86 6.51 -3.11
CA GLY A 135 -15.73 5.76 -4.02
C GLY A 135 -15.79 6.33 -5.43
N LEU A 136 -15.12 7.47 -5.66
CA LEU A 136 -15.16 8.21 -6.93
C LEU A 136 -14.66 7.42 -8.14
N PHE A 137 -13.77 6.44 -7.91
CA PHE A 137 -13.14 5.63 -8.95
C PHE A 137 -13.80 4.27 -9.14
N THR A 138 -14.90 3.98 -8.43
CA THR A 138 -15.62 2.70 -8.52
C THR A 138 -17.02 2.89 -9.09
N LYS A 139 -17.43 2.04 -10.03
CA LYS A 139 -18.78 2.06 -10.59
C LYS A 139 -19.87 1.73 -9.55
N ASP A 140 -19.50 0.94 -8.55
CA ASP A 140 -20.44 0.37 -7.56
C ASP A 140 -20.65 1.30 -6.35
N LYS A 141 -20.12 2.51 -6.37
CA LYS A 141 -20.18 3.48 -5.25
C LYS A 141 -19.70 2.92 -3.90
N LEU A 142 -18.92 1.84 -3.93
CA LEU A 142 -18.26 1.30 -2.75
C LEU A 142 -16.82 1.80 -2.66
N THR A 143 -16.39 2.12 -1.43
CA THR A 143 -14.97 2.40 -1.20
C THR A 143 -14.13 1.14 -1.38
N ILE A 144 -12.89 1.30 -1.83
CA ILE A 144 -11.94 0.20 -1.95
C ILE A 144 -11.77 -0.51 -0.60
N LYS A 145 -11.76 0.26 0.49
CA LYS A 145 -11.66 -0.28 1.85
C LYS A 145 -12.84 -1.19 2.22
N SER A 146 -14.06 -0.83 1.81
CA SER A 146 -15.24 -1.67 2.04
C SER A 146 -15.21 -2.94 1.22
N LYS A 147 -14.78 -2.86 -0.05
CA LYS A 147 -14.58 -4.05 -0.91
C LYS A 147 -13.56 -5.00 -0.32
N GLU A 148 -12.37 -4.51 0.08
CA GLU A 148 -11.34 -5.31 0.74
C GLU A 148 -11.84 -5.96 2.03
N HIS A 149 -12.68 -5.25 2.80
CA HIS A 149 -13.26 -5.80 4.02
C HIS A 149 -14.22 -6.96 3.71
N ILE A 150 -15.10 -6.81 2.70
CA ILE A 150 -16.01 -7.89 2.25
C ILE A 150 -15.21 -9.08 1.73
N GLU A 151 -14.17 -8.85 0.92
CA GLU A 151 -13.28 -9.91 0.44
C GLU A 151 -12.55 -10.65 1.58
N ASN A 152 -12.15 -9.94 2.63
CA ASN A 152 -11.53 -10.56 3.81
C ASN A 152 -12.55 -11.37 4.63
N LEU A 153 -13.80 -10.90 4.76
CA LEU A 153 -14.88 -11.69 5.35
C LEU A 153 -15.16 -12.96 4.53
N ALA A 154 -15.13 -12.85 3.20
CA ALA A 154 -15.28 -14.01 2.32
C ALA A 154 -14.15 -15.04 2.49
N LYS A 155 -12.88 -14.57 2.65
CA LYS A 155 -11.75 -15.45 2.97
C LYS A 155 -11.95 -16.17 4.30
N GLN A 156 -12.38 -15.45 5.33
CA GLN A 156 -12.67 -16.06 6.64
C GLN A 156 -13.82 -17.07 6.52
N TYR A 157 -14.85 -16.75 5.73
CA TYR A 157 -15.98 -17.63 5.48
C TYR A 157 -15.56 -18.96 4.83
N VAL A 158 -14.70 -18.88 3.81
CA VAL A 158 -14.10 -20.04 3.15
C VAL A 158 -13.18 -20.81 4.12
N THR A 159 -12.28 -20.11 4.81
CA THR A 159 -11.30 -20.74 5.72
C THR A 159 -11.98 -21.50 6.86
N ASN A 160 -13.05 -20.94 7.41
CA ASN A 160 -13.83 -21.56 8.48
C ASN A 160 -14.75 -22.71 8.00
N GLY A 161 -14.68 -23.09 6.73
CA GLY A 161 -15.47 -24.18 6.16
C GLY A 161 -16.96 -23.87 5.98
N LYS A 162 -17.40 -22.64 6.28
CA LYS A 162 -18.83 -22.26 6.19
C LYS A 162 -19.40 -22.42 4.79
N LEU A 163 -18.57 -22.27 3.74
CA LEU A 163 -18.99 -22.50 2.36
C LEU A 163 -19.41 -23.95 2.10
N HIS A 164 -18.84 -24.92 2.84
CA HIS A 164 -19.16 -26.34 2.73
C HIS A 164 -20.27 -26.80 3.68
N SER A 165 -20.64 -25.98 4.67
CA SER A 165 -21.70 -26.31 5.62
C SER A 165 -23.11 -26.30 5.00
N TYR A 166 -23.26 -25.63 3.86
CA TYR A 166 -24.51 -25.54 3.12
C TYR A 166 -24.45 -26.51 1.95
N ILE A 167 -24.94 -27.74 2.19
CA ILE A 167 -25.01 -28.79 1.16
C ILE A 167 -26.34 -28.61 0.41
N ASN A 168 -26.27 -28.32 -0.89
CA ASN A 168 -27.43 -28.09 -1.77
C ASN A 168 -28.34 -26.92 -1.34
N ASP A 169 -27.85 -26.00 -0.49
CA ASP A 169 -28.56 -24.81 -0.08
C ASP A 169 -27.71 -23.56 -0.37
N ASP A 170 -27.58 -23.26 -1.65
CA ASP A 170 -26.79 -22.12 -2.13
C ASP A 170 -27.41 -20.79 -1.71
N GLU A 171 -28.75 -20.71 -1.60
CA GLU A 171 -29.46 -19.51 -1.16
C GLU A 171 -29.25 -19.22 0.34
N GLY A 172 -29.34 -20.26 1.17
CA GLY A 172 -29.04 -20.17 2.60
C GLY A 172 -27.60 -19.76 2.86
N CYS A 173 -26.65 -20.29 2.08
CA CYS A 173 -25.26 -19.89 2.10
C CYS A 173 -25.08 -18.40 1.79
N ALA A 174 -25.70 -17.93 0.71
CA ALA A 174 -25.64 -16.53 0.31
C ALA A 174 -26.31 -15.59 1.33
N LYS A 175 -27.44 -15.98 1.90
CA LYS A 175 -28.12 -15.25 2.95
C LYS A 175 -27.27 -15.10 4.21
N ASN A 176 -26.70 -16.20 4.69
CA ASN A 176 -25.82 -16.18 5.87
C ASN A 176 -24.59 -15.28 5.67
N PHE A 177 -23.97 -15.34 4.49
CA PHE A 177 -22.83 -14.47 4.20
C PHE A 177 -23.24 -12.99 4.19
N ARG A 178 -24.37 -12.62 3.58
CA ARG A 178 -24.90 -11.23 3.61
C ARG A 178 -25.15 -10.74 5.04
N GLU A 179 -25.71 -11.58 5.89
CA GLU A 179 -25.94 -11.23 7.31
C GLU A 179 -24.64 -10.93 8.04
N ILE A 180 -23.57 -11.74 7.78
CA ILE A 180 -22.24 -11.50 8.31
C ILE A 180 -21.69 -10.17 7.79
N VAL A 181 -21.78 -9.89 6.50
CA VAL A 181 -21.30 -8.64 5.90
C VAL A 181 -22.06 -7.45 6.46
N SER A 182 -23.38 -7.51 6.50
CA SER A 182 -24.22 -6.44 7.06
C SER A 182 -23.90 -6.18 8.54
N SER A 183 -23.71 -7.22 9.34
CA SER A 183 -23.35 -7.07 10.75
C SER A 183 -22.00 -6.37 10.98
N ASN A 184 -21.10 -6.42 9.99
CA ASN A 184 -19.76 -5.84 10.07
C ASN A 184 -19.64 -4.48 9.39
N LEU A 185 -20.49 -4.17 8.40
CA LEU A 185 -20.36 -2.96 7.58
C LEU A 185 -21.53 -1.98 7.73
N ASP A 186 -22.69 -2.41 8.22
CA ASP A 186 -23.81 -1.51 8.50
C ASP A 186 -23.49 -0.67 9.75
N TYR A 187 -23.36 0.64 9.57
CA TYR A 187 -23.04 1.56 10.66
C TYR A 187 -24.13 1.62 11.73
N LYS A 188 -25.39 1.42 11.36
CA LYS A 188 -26.50 1.38 12.31
C LYS A 188 -26.35 0.19 13.25
N ILE A 189 -26.06 -0.98 12.69
CA ILE A 189 -25.80 -2.20 13.46
C ILE A 189 -24.54 -2.05 14.32
N GLN A 190 -23.45 -1.49 13.78
CA GLN A 190 -22.23 -1.27 14.55
C GLN A 190 -22.42 -0.28 15.69
N LYS A 191 -23.19 0.81 15.48
CA LYS A 191 -23.52 1.77 16.53
C LYS A 191 -24.35 1.15 17.65
N ALA A 192 -25.29 0.27 17.31
CA ALA A 192 -26.11 -0.44 18.30
C ALA A 192 -25.28 -1.41 19.15
N LYS A 193 -24.27 -2.04 18.55
CA LYS A 193 -23.38 -3.02 19.24
C LYS A 193 -22.28 -2.38 20.09
N THR A 194 -21.95 -1.10 19.89
CA THR A 194 -20.83 -0.46 20.59
C THR A 194 -21.30 0.33 21.81
N THR A 195 -20.64 0.09 22.95
CA THR A 195 -20.84 0.85 24.20
C THR A 195 -19.88 2.03 24.33
N ASN A 196 -18.78 2.05 23.54
CA ASN A 196 -17.77 3.10 23.60
C ASN A 196 -18.29 4.40 22.92
N PRO A 197 -18.41 5.52 23.67
CA PRO A 197 -18.97 6.77 23.16
C PRO A 197 -18.10 7.37 22.03
N ILE A 198 -16.79 7.32 22.12
CA ILE A 198 -15.87 7.84 21.08
C ILE A 198 -16.07 7.07 19.79
N LYS A 199 -16.14 5.73 19.86
CA LYS A 199 -16.40 4.88 18.69
C LYS A 199 -17.77 5.16 18.08
N LYS A 200 -18.78 5.45 18.90
CA LYS A 200 -20.14 5.79 18.44
C LYS A 200 -20.16 7.10 17.66
N ILE A 201 -19.48 8.14 18.17
CA ILE A 201 -19.32 9.43 17.48
C ILE A 201 -18.57 9.25 16.15
N TYR A 202 -17.46 8.49 16.16
CA TYR A 202 -16.70 8.20 14.95
C TYR A 202 -17.55 7.50 13.88
N LEU A 203 -18.33 6.48 14.26
CA LEU A 203 -19.24 5.77 13.35
C LEU A 203 -20.34 6.68 12.80
N GLN A 204 -20.89 7.55 13.63
CA GLN A 204 -21.92 8.51 13.21
C GLN A 204 -21.38 9.54 12.21
N THR A 205 -20.19 10.12 12.48
CA THR A 205 -19.53 11.04 11.56
C THR A 205 -19.26 10.39 10.21
N LYS A 206 -18.78 9.15 10.24
CA LYS A 206 -18.47 8.38 9.05
C LYS A 206 -19.71 8.04 8.23
N GLU A 207 -20.80 7.65 8.89
CA GLU A 207 -22.11 7.41 8.26
C GLU A 207 -22.62 8.69 7.58
N THR A 208 -22.64 9.83 8.27
CA THR A 208 -23.07 11.11 7.73
C THR A 208 -22.27 11.52 6.49
N ILE A 209 -20.94 11.34 6.53
CA ILE A 209 -20.06 11.62 5.37
C ILE A 209 -20.44 10.71 4.21
N PHE A 210 -20.56 9.41 4.42
CA PHE A 210 -20.85 8.45 3.36
C PHE A 210 -22.27 8.58 2.80
N GLU A 211 -23.24 8.93 3.62
CA GLU A 211 -24.59 9.26 3.16
C GLU A 211 -24.59 10.51 2.27
N LYS A 212 -23.88 11.57 2.69
CA LYS A 212 -23.75 12.81 1.90
C LYS A 212 -23.14 12.55 0.51
N PHE A 213 -22.14 11.69 0.44
CA PHE A 213 -21.48 11.32 -0.83
C PHE A 213 -22.14 10.14 -1.54
N LYS A 214 -23.23 9.57 -1.00
CA LYS A 214 -23.91 8.36 -1.52
C LYS A 214 -22.96 7.20 -1.77
N VAL A 215 -22.01 6.99 -0.88
CA VAL A 215 -20.99 5.94 -0.94
C VAL A 215 -21.24 4.93 0.17
N ASN A 216 -20.96 3.65 -0.06
CA ASN A 216 -21.18 2.56 0.87
C ASN A 216 -22.63 2.43 1.36
N GLN A 217 -23.58 2.63 0.47
CA GLN A 217 -24.98 2.36 0.78
C GLN A 217 -25.18 0.87 1.07
N VAL A 218 -26.13 0.54 1.95
CA VAL A 218 -26.43 -0.85 2.33
C VAL A 218 -26.76 -1.71 1.11
N SER A 219 -27.50 -1.16 0.15
CA SER A 219 -27.80 -1.82 -1.12
C SER A 219 -26.53 -2.21 -1.91
N ASP A 220 -25.56 -1.29 -2.03
CA ASP A 220 -24.33 -1.52 -2.78
C ASP A 220 -23.45 -2.54 -2.06
N ILE A 221 -23.39 -2.50 -0.73
CA ILE A 221 -22.69 -3.48 0.12
C ILE A 221 -23.28 -4.88 -0.12
N ASN A 222 -24.61 -5.01 -0.05
CA ASN A 222 -25.30 -6.27 -0.23
C ASN A 222 -25.16 -6.82 -1.67
N ASN A 223 -25.22 -5.95 -2.68
CA ASN A 223 -25.01 -6.34 -4.06
C ASN A 223 -23.59 -6.87 -4.29
N TYR A 224 -22.59 -6.22 -3.71
CA TYR A 224 -21.20 -6.67 -3.82
C TYR A 224 -20.94 -7.96 -3.05
N ALA A 225 -21.52 -8.10 -1.85
CA ALA A 225 -21.46 -9.33 -1.08
C ALA A 225 -22.11 -10.51 -1.83
N ASN A 226 -23.29 -10.28 -2.42
CA ASN A 226 -23.95 -11.27 -3.28
C ASN A 226 -23.05 -11.71 -4.44
N LYS A 227 -22.50 -10.75 -5.18
CA LYS A 227 -21.61 -11.04 -6.29
C LYS A 227 -20.44 -11.94 -5.89
N ILE A 228 -19.81 -11.65 -4.74
CA ILE A 228 -18.68 -12.46 -4.25
C ILE A 228 -19.13 -13.85 -3.84
N ILE A 229 -20.20 -13.96 -3.06
CA ILE A 229 -20.62 -15.28 -2.55
C ILE A 229 -21.15 -16.17 -3.65
N THR A 230 -21.93 -15.63 -4.61
CA THR A 230 -22.40 -16.38 -5.78
C THR A 230 -21.22 -16.89 -6.61
N ASP A 231 -20.23 -16.03 -6.90
CA ASP A 231 -19.02 -16.46 -7.62
C ASP A 231 -18.23 -17.56 -6.89
N LEU A 232 -18.20 -17.54 -5.55
CA LEU A 232 -17.56 -18.60 -4.76
C LEU A 232 -18.35 -19.91 -4.79
N ILE A 233 -19.67 -19.82 -4.71
CA ILE A 233 -20.58 -20.98 -4.80
C ILE A 233 -20.46 -21.64 -6.19
N ASP A 234 -20.50 -20.83 -7.24
CA ASP A 234 -20.35 -21.32 -8.62
C ASP A 234 -19.01 -22.03 -8.81
N LYS A 235 -17.93 -21.48 -8.30
CA LYS A 235 -16.61 -22.11 -8.35
C LYS A 235 -16.54 -23.39 -7.53
N LYS A 236 -17.11 -23.42 -6.32
CA LYS A 236 -17.22 -24.63 -5.50
C LYS A 236 -17.95 -25.72 -6.26
N ASN A 237 -19.11 -25.39 -6.86
CA ASN A 237 -19.93 -26.35 -7.63
C ASN A 237 -19.19 -26.84 -8.88
N ASN A 238 -18.46 -25.96 -9.58
CA ASN A 238 -17.63 -26.31 -10.71
C ASN A 238 -16.42 -27.18 -10.33
N PHE A 239 -15.87 -27.09 -9.11
CA PHE A 239 -14.85 -28.03 -8.65
C PHE A 239 -15.43 -29.43 -8.44
N ALA A 240 -16.66 -29.54 -7.93
CA ALA A 240 -17.32 -30.83 -7.71
C ALA A 240 -17.75 -31.50 -9.03
N LYS A 241 -18.22 -30.73 -10.01
CA LYS A 241 -18.68 -31.21 -11.33
C LYS A 241 -18.10 -30.33 -12.44
N PRO A 242 -16.81 -30.51 -12.79
CA PRO A 242 -16.14 -29.65 -13.76
C PRO A 242 -16.57 -30.00 -15.19
N ASP A 243 -16.94 -28.98 -15.95
CA ASP A 243 -17.05 -29.07 -17.41
C ASP A 243 -15.66 -29.00 -18.09
N GLU A 244 -15.59 -29.31 -19.37
CA GLU A 244 -14.32 -29.34 -20.13
C GLU A 244 -13.68 -27.95 -20.19
N LYS A 245 -14.48 -26.88 -20.25
CA LYS A 245 -13.99 -25.50 -20.26
C LYS A 245 -13.32 -25.16 -18.93
N PHE A 246 -13.97 -25.46 -17.81
CA PHE A 246 -13.44 -25.18 -16.48
C PHE A 246 -12.19 -26.01 -16.17
N LYS A 247 -12.12 -27.28 -16.64
CA LYS A 247 -10.91 -28.11 -16.52
C LYS A 247 -9.68 -27.46 -17.17
N SER A 248 -9.88 -26.68 -18.22
CA SER A 248 -8.79 -25.95 -18.89
C SER A 248 -8.28 -24.75 -18.12
N GLU A 249 -9.07 -24.20 -17.18
CA GLU A 249 -8.76 -22.99 -16.44
C GLU A 249 -7.58 -23.15 -15.46
N PRO A 250 -6.78 -22.07 -15.27
CA PRO A 250 -5.68 -22.09 -14.30
C PRO A 250 -6.13 -22.38 -12.86
N LEU A 251 -7.38 -22.03 -12.52
CA LEU A 251 -7.96 -22.25 -11.20
C LEU A 251 -8.15 -23.75 -10.94
N TYR A 252 -8.78 -24.46 -11.88
CA TYR A 252 -8.97 -25.91 -11.80
C TYR A 252 -7.63 -26.67 -11.79
N LYS A 253 -6.67 -26.27 -12.62
CA LYS A 253 -5.33 -26.89 -12.63
C LYS A 253 -4.64 -26.80 -11.26
N LYS A 254 -4.86 -25.70 -10.50
CA LYS A 254 -4.34 -25.57 -9.12
C LYS A 254 -5.08 -26.51 -8.17
N TYR A 255 -6.40 -26.60 -8.28
CA TYR A 255 -7.22 -27.52 -7.51
C TYR A 255 -6.80 -28.98 -7.75
N ALA A 256 -6.69 -29.40 -9.00
CA ALA A 256 -6.25 -30.73 -9.36
C ALA A 256 -4.84 -31.08 -8.84
N ARG A 257 -3.91 -30.09 -8.82
CA ARG A 257 -2.58 -30.29 -8.20
C ARG A 257 -2.67 -30.47 -6.69
N ALA A 258 -3.55 -29.72 -6.02
CA ALA A 258 -3.76 -29.84 -4.57
C ALA A 258 -4.32 -31.24 -4.22
N LEU A 259 -5.27 -31.75 -4.99
CA LEU A 259 -5.76 -33.13 -4.84
C LEU A 259 -4.65 -34.17 -5.06
N LYS A 260 -3.84 -34.02 -6.12
CA LYS A 260 -2.70 -34.92 -6.38
C LYS A 260 -1.65 -34.90 -5.28
N SER A 261 -1.54 -33.81 -4.52
CA SER A 261 -0.65 -33.73 -3.34
C SER A 261 -1.24 -34.34 -2.05
N GLY A 262 -2.39 -35.02 -2.14
CA GLY A 262 -3.02 -35.72 -1.02
C GLY A 262 -3.95 -34.85 -0.16
N GLN A 263 -4.29 -33.62 -0.59
CA GLN A 263 -5.27 -32.81 0.13
C GLN A 263 -6.70 -33.35 -0.11
N THR A 264 -7.54 -33.26 0.92
CA THR A 264 -8.98 -33.55 0.74
C THR A 264 -9.64 -32.48 -0.12
N GLU A 265 -10.76 -32.82 -0.75
CA GLU A 265 -11.50 -31.90 -1.65
C GLU A 265 -11.81 -30.56 -0.99
N ASN A 266 -12.28 -30.58 0.26
CA ASN A 266 -12.62 -29.36 1.00
C ASN A 266 -11.38 -28.49 1.26
N ILE A 267 -10.26 -29.10 1.64
CA ILE A 267 -9.01 -28.36 1.90
C ILE A 267 -8.46 -27.77 0.59
N ALA A 268 -8.46 -28.56 -0.49
CA ALA A 268 -8.03 -28.12 -1.81
C ALA A 268 -8.88 -26.94 -2.32
N THR A 269 -10.21 -27.06 -2.23
CA THR A 269 -11.17 -26.03 -2.60
C THR A 269 -10.91 -24.74 -1.80
N ASN A 270 -10.84 -24.83 -0.46
CA ASN A 270 -10.61 -23.67 0.42
C ASN A 270 -9.26 -22.99 0.11
N SER A 271 -8.20 -23.79 -0.08
CA SER A 271 -6.87 -23.25 -0.42
C SER A 271 -6.87 -22.48 -1.73
N VAL A 272 -7.55 -23.02 -2.76
CA VAL A 272 -7.59 -22.41 -4.09
C VAL A 272 -8.50 -21.18 -4.11
N LEU A 273 -9.67 -21.25 -3.46
CA LEU A 273 -10.59 -20.10 -3.36
C LEU A 273 -9.98 -18.95 -2.55
N ASN A 274 -9.27 -19.24 -1.46
CA ASN A 274 -8.55 -18.21 -0.71
C ASN A 274 -7.45 -17.51 -1.53
N LYS A 275 -6.72 -18.27 -2.35
CA LYS A 275 -5.75 -17.70 -3.30
C LYS A 275 -6.42 -16.89 -4.41
N TYR A 276 -7.60 -17.31 -4.84
CA TYR A 276 -8.40 -16.56 -5.81
C TYR A 276 -8.85 -15.22 -5.24
N LEU A 277 -9.45 -15.21 -4.05
CA LEU A 277 -9.86 -13.99 -3.34
C LEU A 277 -8.67 -13.07 -2.99
N ALA A 278 -7.49 -13.63 -2.73
CA ALA A 278 -6.29 -12.85 -2.42
C ALA A 278 -5.78 -12.00 -3.59
N LYS A 279 -6.13 -12.35 -4.84
CA LYS A 279 -5.74 -11.55 -6.00
C LYS A 279 -6.40 -10.16 -5.99
N GLY A 280 -7.63 -10.05 -5.49
CA GLY A 280 -8.40 -8.82 -5.43
C GLY A 280 -8.55 -8.12 -6.79
N SER A 281 -9.11 -6.92 -6.79
CA SER A 281 -9.18 -6.09 -7.99
C SER A 281 -7.84 -5.42 -8.28
N LEU A 282 -7.22 -5.71 -9.43
CA LEU A 282 -5.99 -5.04 -9.88
C LEU A 282 -6.18 -3.51 -9.98
N LYS A 283 -7.39 -3.09 -10.40
CA LYS A 283 -7.76 -1.67 -10.50
C LYS A 283 -7.72 -0.99 -9.14
N ASP A 284 -8.32 -1.61 -8.12
CA ASP A 284 -8.38 -1.04 -6.76
C ASP A 284 -6.97 -0.96 -6.13
N LYS A 285 -6.14 -1.98 -6.37
CA LYS A 285 -4.73 -1.99 -5.97
C LYS A 285 -3.92 -0.88 -6.65
N ALA A 286 -4.15 -0.66 -7.96
CA ALA A 286 -3.49 0.41 -8.72
C ALA A 286 -3.89 1.79 -8.19
N ILE A 287 -5.18 2.02 -7.88
CA ILE A 287 -5.66 3.26 -7.29
C ILE A 287 -4.99 3.54 -5.94
N LYS A 288 -4.89 2.52 -5.07
CA LYS A 288 -4.16 2.66 -3.79
C LYS A 288 -2.69 3.00 -4.00
N SER A 289 -2.04 2.35 -4.95
CA SER A 289 -0.63 2.64 -5.28
C SER A 289 -0.45 4.06 -5.78
N LEU A 290 -1.33 4.54 -6.67
CA LEU A 290 -1.33 5.93 -7.12
C LEU A 290 -1.53 6.91 -5.95
N GLY A 291 -2.41 6.58 -4.99
CA GLY A 291 -2.60 7.36 -3.78
C GLY A 291 -1.32 7.49 -2.93
N GLY A 292 -0.55 6.42 -2.82
CA GLY A 292 0.75 6.46 -2.17
C GLY A 292 1.70 7.46 -2.83
N PHE A 293 1.86 7.37 -4.15
CA PHE A 293 2.71 8.31 -4.91
C PHE A 293 2.20 9.74 -4.86
N ALA A 294 0.89 9.96 -5.02
CA ALA A 294 0.30 11.29 -5.05
C ALA A 294 0.55 12.09 -3.76
N VAL A 295 0.71 11.41 -2.62
CA VAL A 295 0.98 12.07 -1.35
C VAL A 295 2.48 12.13 -1.06
N VAL A 296 3.25 11.07 -1.30
CA VAL A 296 4.66 11.05 -0.93
C VAL A 296 5.51 11.99 -1.80
N ILE A 297 5.26 12.06 -3.11
CA ILE A 297 6.07 12.90 -4.01
C ILE A 297 6.10 14.37 -3.56
N PRO A 298 4.95 15.05 -3.32
CA PRO A 298 4.98 16.42 -2.82
C PRO A 298 5.39 16.52 -1.34
N ALA A 299 5.29 15.45 -0.55
CA ALA A 299 5.65 15.46 0.85
C ALA A 299 7.17 15.41 1.08
N ILE A 300 7.95 14.73 0.22
CA ILE A 300 9.41 14.57 0.39
C ILE A 300 10.11 15.93 0.67
N PRO A 301 10.00 16.96 -0.18
CA PRO A 301 10.72 18.22 0.08
C PRO A 301 10.25 18.95 1.34
N ILE A 302 9.01 18.73 1.77
CA ILE A 302 8.46 19.29 3.01
C ILE A 302 9.04 18.54 4.22
N ILE A 303 9.11 17.22 4.11
CA ILE A 303 9.68 16.33 5.13
C ILE A 303 11.16 16.67 5.35
N ASP A 304 11.93 16.75 4.27
CA ASP A 304 13.37 17.04 4.32
C ASP A 304 13.63 18.36 5.05
N LYS A 305 12.99 19.45 4.61
CA LYS A 305 13.11 20.74 5.27
C LYS A 305 12.67 20.72 6.73
N PHE A 306 11.59 20.03 7.05
CA PHE A 306 11.10 19.92 8.43
C PHE A 306 12.10 19.18 9.32
N VAL A 307 12.61 18.04 8.84
CA VAL A 307 13.57 17.24 9.62
C VAL A 307 14.89 17.98 9.78
N GLU A 308 15.43 18.57 8.73
CA GLU A 308 16.69 19.31 8.76
C GLU A 308 16.58 20.55 9.64
N HIS A 309 15.75 21.53 9.26
CA HIS A 309 15.75 22.84 9.91
C HIS A 309 15.00 22.89 11.23
N VAL A 310 13.97 22.04 11.41
CA VAL A 310 13.21 22.08 12.66
C VAL A 310 13.73 21.04 13.64
N LEU A 311 13.85 19.78 13.25
CA LEU A 311 14.23 18.73 14.21
C LEU A 311 15.73 18.72 14.49
N ILE A 312 16.57 18.73 13.45
CA ILE A 312 18.01 18.63 13.62
C ILE A 312 18.59 19.95 14.10
N ASP A 313 18.46 21.02 13.33
CA ASP A 313 19.15 22.27 13.63
C ASP A 313 18.65 22.92 14.93
N LYS A 314 17.33 22.95 15.17
CA LYS A 314 16.74 23.65 16.29
C LYS A 314 16.71 22.85 17.59
N TYR A 315 16.47 21.51 17.50
CA TYR A 315 16.25 20.70 18.70
C TYR A 315 17.35 19.70 19.02
N ILE A 316 17.98 19.09 18.00
CA ILE A 316 18.94 18.01 18.20
C ILE A 316 20.37 18.54 18.28
N ALA A 317 20.81 19.34 17.31
CA ALA A 317 22.17 19.86 17.25
C ALA A 317 22.58 20.63 18.53
N PRO A 318 21.76 21.53 19.07
CA PRO A 318 22.16 22.26 20.31
C PRO A 318 22.29 21.37 21.54
N ARG A 319 21.71 20.17 21.51
CA ARG A 319 21.82 19.19 22.62
C ARG A 319 23.01 18.25 22.47
N LEU A 320 23.47 18.03 21.25
CA LEU A 320 24.61 17.17 20.96
C LEU A 320 25.94 17.94 21.04
N GLU A 321 25.92 19.29 20.95
CA GLU A 321 27.08 20.12 20.92
C GLU A 321 27.36 20.82 22.30
N LYS A 322 26.54 20.52 23.31
CA LYS A 322 26.79 20.85 24.72
C LYS A 322 27.66 19.78 25.38
#